data_4526590af496b45248c67a706f34deb1
#
_entry.id   4526590af496b45248c67a706f34deb1
#
_cell.length_a   1.000
_cell.length_b   1.000
_cell.length_c   1.000
_cell.angle_alpha   90.00
_cell.angle_beta   90.00
_cell.angle_gamma   90.00
#
_symmetry.space_group_name_H-M   'P 1'
#
loop_
_entity.id
_entity.type
_entity.pdbx_description
1 polymer ?
#
loop_
_entity_poly.entity_id
_entity_poly.type
_entity_poly.pdbx_seq_one_letter_code
_entity_poly.pdbx_strand_id
1 'polypeptide(L)'
;PRAVDEGDDVIRISSRGPENTMAMRYIAFRDSLFKAYEPRLQSLTAPPPAAADTSREERQEALSVKQKYEQINDEMGLKKAEWIASHVCFYSLSRIMHDLSSFTPPQTRERLTEIYYEKFARFMPSHPYHESILHVAAALQLKPGRKYIDYLVPDGRGRDVMLSSLYQGKLIYINLWASWCGSCRRHAKSLIPLYNKYKDRGFQIISFA
;
A
#
# COMPACT_ATOMS: atom_id res chain seq x y z
N PRO A 1 2.87 1.28 30.58
CA PRO A 1 4.03 1.57 29.76
C PRO A 1 4.80 2.73 30.40
N ARG A 2 6.09 2.53 30.59
CA ARG A 2 6.99 3.63 30.99
C ARG A 2 7.79 4.01 29.76
N ALA A 3 7.73 5.27 29.36
CA ALA A 3 8.63 5.82 28.36
C ALA A 3 9.96 6.15 29.06
N VAL A 4 11.07 5.69 28.53
CA VAL A 4 12.42 6.07 28.99
C VAL A 4 13.00 6.88 27.84
N ASP A 5 13.25 8.16 28.10
CA ASP A 5 13.95 9.06 27.20
C ASP A 5 15.46 8.86 27.42
N GLU A 6 16.14 8.27 26.44
CA GLU A 6 17.59 8.10 26.44
C GLU A 6 18.24 9.02 25.38
N GLY A 7 17.92 10.28 25.36
CA GLY A 7 18.74 11.33 24.72
C GLY A 7 18.95 11.28 23.19
N ASP A 8 18.52 10.24 22.51
CA ASP A 8 18.59 10.05 21.05
C ASP A 8 17.19 9.67 20.52
N ASP A 9 16.23 10.56 20.51
CA ASP A 9 14.89 10.47 19.87
C ASP A 9 14.24 9.06 19.70
N VAL A 10 14.71 8.05 20.43
CA VAL A 10 14.20 6.68 20.39
C VAL A 10 13.33 6.43 21.61
N ILE A 11 12.02 6.58 21.45
CA ILE A 11 11.04 6.16 22.46
C ILE A 11 11.05 4.63 22.55
N ARG A 12 11.63 4.06 23.59
CA ARG A 12 11.53 2.64 23.91
C ARG A 12 10.28 2.39 24.76
N ILE A 13 9.28 1.74 24.16
CA ILE A 13 8.10 1.28 24.89
C ILE A 13 8.37 -0.14 25.37
N SER A 14 8.51 -0.35 26.69
CA SER A 14 8.56 -1.70 27.25
C SER A 14 7.19 -2.09 27.83
N SER A 15 6.68 -3.24 27.43
CA SER A 15 5.46 -3.83 27.97
C SER A 15 5.62 -5.35 28.05
N ARG A 16 5.10 -5.95 29.13
CA ARG A 16 5.22 -7.40 29.40
C ARG A 16 4.09 -8.25 28.78
N GLY A 17 3.20 -7.67 28.00
CA GLY A 17 2.11 -8.42 27.35
C GLY A 17 2.62 -9.31 26.20
N PRO A 18 1.97 -10.47 25.94
CA PRO A 18 2.39 -11.40 24.88
C PRO A 18 2.42 -10.74 23.49
N GLU A 19 1.49 -9.86 23.19
CA GLU A 19 1.44 -9.13 21.91
C GLU A 19 2.61 -8.17 21.74
N ASN A 20 3.02 -7.48 22.80
CA ASN A 20 4.20 -6.62 22.74
C ASN A 20 5.49 -7.42 22.61
N THR A 21 5.55 -8.61 23.22
CA THR A 21 6.68 -9.52 23.04
C THR A 21 6.79 -9.94 21.57
N MET A 22 5.68 -10.25 20.90
CA MET A 22 5.67 -10.59 19.47
C MET A 22 6.02 -9.40 18.60
N ALA A 23 5.54 -8.19 18.95
CA ALA A 23 5.94 -6.97 18.27
C ALA A 23 7.46 -6.74 18.33
N MET A 24 8.05 -6.89 19.52
CA MET A 24 9.50 -6.73 19.71
C MET A 24 10.30 -7.80 18.95
N ARG A 25 9.83 -9.05 18.91
CA ARG A 25 10.46 -10.12 18.10
C ARG A 25 10.42 -9.79 16.62
N TYR A 26 9.28 -9.28 16.12
CA TYR A 26 9.18 -8.88 14.73
C TYR A 26 10.09 -7.70 14.39
N ILE A 27 10.17 -6.70 15.29
CA ILE A 27 11.05 -5.55 15.12
C ILE A 27 12.50 -6.01 15.04
N ALA A 28 12.95 -6.86 15.97
CA ALA A 28 14.30 -7.42 15.94
C ALA A 28 14.59 -8.22 14.68
N PHE A 29 13.64 -9.04 14.23
CA PHE A 29 13.74 -9.76 12.96
C PHE A 29 13.83 -8.80 11.77
N ARG A 30 12.94 -7.80 11.70
CA ARG A 30 12.92 -6.77 10.64
C ARG A 30 14.24 -6.02 10.57
N ASP A 31 14.78 -5.62 11.70
CA ASP A 31 16.02 -4.85 11.79
C ASP A 31 17.22 -5.70 11.37
N SER A 32 17.25 -6.97 11.77
CA SER A 32 18.25 -7.96 11.31
C SER A 32 18.16 -8.17 9.80
N LEU A 33 16.94 -8.29 9.26
CA LEU A 33 16.70 -8.43 7.83
C LEU A 33 17.19 -7.20 7.09
N PHE A 34 16.84 -5.99 7.56
CA PHE A 34 17.26 -4.74 6.94
C PHE A 34 18.78 -4.62 6.90
N LYS A 35 19.46 -4.92 8.01
CA LYS A 35 20.92 -4.93 8.08
C LYS A 35 21.56 -5.90 7.08
N ALA A 36 20.95 -7.05 6.86
CA ALA A 36 21.44 -8.05 5.88
C ALA A 36 21.31 -7.56 4.43
N TYR A 37 20.33 -6.72 4.13
CA TYR A 37 20.10 -6.16 2.79
C TYR A 37 20.73 -4.79 2.56
N GLU A 38 21.19 -4.12 3.63
CA GLU A 38 21.77 -2.79 3.59
C GLU A 38 22.88 -2.62 2.54
N PRO A 39 23.87 -3.53 2.42
CA PRO A 39 24.93 -3.39 1.40
C PRO A 39 24.36 -3.41 -0.03
N ARG A 40 23.33 -4.21 -0.29
CA ARG A 40 22.68 -4.26 -1.61
C ARG A 40 21.90 -2.96 -1.89
N LEU A 41 21.23 -2.40 -0.89
CA LEU A 41 20.52 -1.13 -1.01
C LEU A 41 21.49 0.04 -1.20
N GLN A 42 22.61 0.07 -0.49
CA GLN A 42 23.63 1.10 -0.61
C GLN A 42 24.35 1.07 -1.96
N SER A 43 24.44 -0.11 -2.60
CA SER A 43 25.02 -0.24 -3.94
C SER A 43 24.12 0.34 -5.05
N LEU A 44 22.85 0.63 -4.75
CA LEU A 44 21.94 1.29 -5.66
C LEU A 44 22.14 2.82 -5.53
N THR A 45 23.00 3.39 -6.38
CA THR A 45 23.07 4.86 -6.51
C THR A 45 21.70 5.37 -6.94
N ALA A 46 21.07 6.22 -6.13
CA ALA A 46 19.81 6.83 -6.50
C ALA A 46 20.02 7.66 -7.78
N PRO A 47 19.27 7.38 -8.86
CA PRO A 47 19.33 8.24 -10.03
C PRO A 47 18.84 9.64 -9.63
N PRO A 48 19.39 10.71 -10.23
CA PRO A 48 18.87 12.04 -10.02
C PRO A 48 17.38 12.07 -10.37
N PRO A 49 16.55 12.89 -9.69
CA PRO A 49 15.14 13.03 -10.02
C PRO A 49 15.02 13.39 -11.50
N ALA A 50 14.15 12.69 -12.22
CA ALA A 50 13.95 12.89 -13.65
C ALA A 50 13.55 14.36 -13.92
N ALA A 51 14.50 15.19 -14.30
CA ALA A 51 14.23 16.49 -14.86
C ALA A 51 13.61 16.30 -16.28
N ALA A 52 12.87 17.27 -16.76
CA ALA A 52 12.22 17.21 -18.07
C ALA A 52 13.19 16.96 -19.24
N ASP A 53 14.47 17.21 -19.03
CA ASP A 53 15.57 17.15 -20.01
C ASP A 53 16.51 15.93 -19.86
N THR A 54 16.09 14.85 -19.17
CA THR A 54 16.92 13.63 -19.05
C THR A 54 17.08 12.90 -20.37
N SER A 55 18.31 12.50 -20.70
CA SER A 55 18.60 11.68 -21.89
C SER A 55 17.90 10.32 -21.84
N ARG A 56 17.82 9.64 -22.98
CA ARG A 56 17.24 8.28 -23.06
C ARG A 56 18.05 7.28 -22.22
N GLU A 57 19.36 7.43 -22.16
CA GLU A 57 20.28 6.56 -21.42
C GLU A 57 20.09 6.73 -19.90
N GLU A 58 20.02 7.96 -19.41
CA GLU A 58 19.75 8.25 -17.99
C GLU A 58 18.39 7.72 -17.53
N ARG A 59 17.36 7.78 -18.39
CA ARG A 59 16.04 7.18 -18.09
C ARG A 59 16.12 5.66 -18.00
N GLN A 60 16.89 5.02 -18.89
CA GLN A 60 17.06 3.56 -18.87
C GLN A 60 17.83 3.11 -17.63
N GLU A 61 18.85 3.85 -17.22
CA GLU A 61 19.59 3.59 -15.99
C GLU A 61 18.70 3.76 -14.76
N ALA A 62 17.92 4.83 -14.69
CA ALA A 62 16.96 5.07 -13.60
C ALA A 62 15.93 3.94 -13.49
N LEU A 63 15.42 3.43 -14.62
CA LEU A 63 14.50 2.27 -14.64
C LEU A 63 15.17 1.00 -14.12
N SER A 64 16.44 0.75 -14.49
CA SER A 64 17.19 -0.40 -14.01
C SER A 64 17.42 -0.36 -12.50
N VAL A 65 17.78 0.80 -11.95
CA VAL A 65 17.94 1.00 -10.49
C VAL A 65 16.62 0.79 -9.78
N LYS A 66 15.52 1.35 -10.30
CA LYS A 66 14.18 1.16 -9.75
C LYS A 66 13.79 -0.33 -9.71
N GLN A 67 14.00 -1.08 -10.78
CA GLN A 67 13.70 -2.50 -10.84
C GLN A 67 14.49 -3.31 -9.80
N LYS A 68 15.78 -3.03 -9.64
CA LYS A 68 16.63 -3.66 -8.61
C LYS A 68 16.12 -3.35 -7.20
N TYR A 69 15.72 -2.11 -6.96
CA TYR A 69 15.14 -1.71 -5.67
C TYR A 69 13.82 -2.43 -5.39
N GLU A 70 12.93 -2.52 -6.38
CA GLU A 70 11.66 -3.26 -6.28
C GLU A 70 11.91 -4.74 -6.00
N GLN A 71 12.87 -5.36 -6.67
CA GLN A 71 13.26 -6.75 -6.42
C GLN A 71 13.74 -6.97 -4.98
N ILE A 72 14.63 -6.12 -4.48
CA ILE A 72 15.11 -6.19 -3.09
C ILE A 72 13.96 -6.05 -2.09
N ASN A 73 13.04 -5.12 -2.34
CA ASN A 73 11.87 -4.94 -1.49
C ASN A 73 10.94 -6.17 -1.50
N ASP A 74 10.77 -6.82 -2.65
CA ASP A 74 9.99 -8.06 -2.75
C ASP A 74 10.65 -9.20 -1.96
N GLU A 75 11.96 -9.40 -2.12
CA GLU A 75 12.71 -10.41 -1.35
C GLU A 75 12.56 -10.19 0.16
N MET A 76 12.71 -8.96 0.63
CA MET A 76 12.52 -8.61 2.04
C MET A 76 11.07 -8.78 2.48
N GLY A 77 10.13 -8.40 1.64
CA GLY A 77 8.70 -8.54 1.87
C GLY A 77 8.28 -9.99 2.04
N LEU A 78 8.73 -10.88 1.16
CA LEU A 78 8.47 -12.32 1.25
C LEU A 78 9.04 -12.93 2.55
N LYS A 79 10.24 -12.53 2.96
CA LYS A 79 10.80 -12.99 4.25
C LYS A 79 9.98 -12.52 5.46
N LYS A 80 9.44 -11.29 5.42
CA LYS A 80 8.51 -10.81 6.45
C LYS A 80 7.21 -11.59 6.44
N ALA A 81 6.67 -11.93 5.26
CA ALA A 81 5.47 -12.74 5.13
C ALA A 81 5.65 -14.14 5.73
N GLU A 82 6.79 -14.80 5.48
CA GLU A 82 7.08 -16.11 6.08
C GLU A 82 7.25 -16.04 7.61
N TRP A 83 7.84 -14.97 8.12
CA TRP A 83 7.86 -14.74 9.57
C TRP A 83 6.43 -14.64 10.14
N ILE A 84 5.56 -13.87 9.52
CA ILE A 84 4.14 -13.75 9.88
C ILE A 84 3.47 -15.14 9.84
N ALA A 85 3.71 -15.93 8.81
CA ALA A 85 3.17 -17.28 8.65
C ALA A 85 3.57 -18.24 9.76
N SER A 86 4.76 -18.05 10.33
CA SER A 86 5.28 -18.88 11.43
C SER A 86 4.86 -18.43 12.84
N HIS A 87 4.22 -17.27 12.97
CA HIS A 87 3.82 -16.69 14.24
C HIS A 87 2.36 -16.23 14.21
N VAL A 88 1.43 -17.20 14.32
CA VAL A 88 -0.03 -16.91 14.29
C VAL A 88 -0.45 -16.27 15.61
N CYS A 89 -0.62 -14.94 15.61
CA CYS A 89 -1.05 -14.13 16.76
C CYS A 89 -1.74 -12.85 16.27
N PHE A 90 -2.31 -12.08 17.19
CA PHE A 90 -2.97 -10.81 16.83
C PHE A 90 -2.02 -9.82 16.16
N TYR A 91 -0.79 -9.70 16.67
CA TYR A 91 0.21 -8.82 16.05
C TYR A 91 0.46 -9.18 14.58
N SER A 92 0.58 -10.47 14.26
CA SER A 92 0.74 -10.95 12.87
C SER A 92 -0.49 -10.65 12.00
N LEU A 93 -1.70 -10.80 12.54
CA LEU A 93 -2.93 -10.41 11.83
C LEU A 93 -2.95 -8.90 11.54
N SER A 94 -2.53 -8.07 12.52
CA SER A 94 -2.42 -6.63 12.33
C SER A 94 -1.37 -6.25 11.27
N ARG A 95 -0.28 -7.01 11.18
CA ARG A 95 0.74 -6.82 10.13
C ARG A 95 0.22 -7.16 8.75
N ILE A 96 -0.54 -8.26 8.60
CA ILE A 96 -1.18 -8.59 7.31
C ILE A 96 -2.07 -7.43 6.86
N MET A 97 -2.95 -6.94 7.73
CA MET A 97 -3.85 -5.82 7.41
C MET A 97 -3.07 -4.57 7.00
N HIS A 98 -2.04 -4.20 7.78
CA HIS A 98 -1.19 -3.05 7.48
C HIS A 98 -0.44 -3.20 6.14
N ASP A 99 0.23 -4.35 5.94
CA ASP A 99 1.11 -4.55 4.79
C ASP A 99 0.31 -4.73 3.48
N LEU A 100 -0.89 -5.30 3.53
CA LEU A 100 -1.80 -5.34 2.38
C LEU A 100 -2.31 -3.94 1.99
N SER A 101 -2.51 -3.05 2.95
CA SER A 101 -3.01 -1.68 2.75
C SER A 101 -1.91 -0.67 2.39
N SER A 102 -0.64 -1.06 2.47
CA SER A 102 0.54 -0.22 2.22
C SER A 102 1.08 -0.38 0.79
N PHE A 103 2.13 0.40 0.45
CA PHE A 103 2.89 0.26 -0.80
C PHE A 103 3.78 -1.01 -0.78
N THR A 104 3.18 -2.15 -0.46
CA THR A 104 3.84 -3.44 -0.45
C THR A 104 3.93 -3.98 -1.88
N PRO A 105 5.07 -4.59 -2.28
CA PRO A 105 5.23 -5.15 -3.62
C PRO A 105 4.17 -6.21 -3.95
N PRO A 106 3.82 -6.37 -5.25
CA PRO A 106 2.74 -7.27 -5.67
C PRO A 106 2.90 -8.72 -5.21
N GLN A 107 4.09 -9.31 -5.35
CA GLN A 107 4.35 -10.70 -4.95
C GLN A 107 4.20 -10.90 -3.44
N THR A 108 4.71 -9.95 -2.66
CA THR A 108 4.53 -9.96 -1.20
C THR A 108 3.05 -9.88 -0.82
N ARG A 109 2.24 -9.05 -1.50
CA ARG A 109 0.79 -8.96 -1.24
C ARG A 109 0.06 -10.26 -1.59
N GLU A 110 0.40 -10.88 -2.71
CA GLU A 110 -0.14 -12.18 -3.11
C GLU A 110 0.17 -13.22 -2.02
N ARG A 111 1.43 -13.31 -1.56
CA ARG A 111 1.84 -14.24 -0.52
C ARG A 111 1.16 -13.97 0.84
N LEU A 112 1.04 -12.72 1.25
CA LEU A 112 0.31 -12.36 2.47
C LEU A 112 -1.18 -12.73 2.38
N THR A 113 -1.79 -12.62 1.21
CA THR A 113 -3.17 -13.03 0.99
C THR A 113 -3.33 -14.55 1.12
N GLU A 114 -2.41 -15.34 0.56
CA GLU A 114 -2.38 -16.80 0.72
C GLU A 114 -2.25 -17.19 2.20
N ILE A 115 -1.25 -16.60 2.90
CA ILE A 115 -1.02 -16.84 4.33
C ILE A 115 -2.26 -16.49 5.16
N TYR A 116 -2.95 -15.40 4.82
CA TYR A 116 -4.19 -15.05 5.48
C TYR A 116 -5.24 -16.15 5.34
N TYR A 117 -5.51 -16.65 4.14
CA TYR A 117 -6.50 -17.70 3.93
C TYR A 117 -6.09 -19.02 4.57
N GLU A 118 -4.82 -19.38 4.53
CA GLU A 118 -4.30 -20.62 5.09
C GLU A 118 -4.35 -20.65 6.63
N LYS A 119 -4.00 -19.54 7.28
CA LYS A 119 -3.68 -19.52 8.71
C LYS A 119 -4.49 -18.57 9.57
N PHE A 120 -4.98 -17.47 9.00
CA PHE A 120 -5.61 -16.39 9.76
C PHE A 120 -7.12 -16.26 9.56
N ALA A 121 -7.68 -16.75 8.48
CA ALA A 121 -9.10 -16.59 8.17
C ALA A 121 -10.05 -17.11 9.27
N ARG A 122 -9.59 -18.05 10.09
CA ARG A 122 -10.34 -18.61 11.24
C ARG A 122 -9.77 -18.15 12.60
N PHE A 123 -8.71 -17.35 12.60
CA PHE A 123 -8.11 -16.83 13.82
C PHE A 123 -8.86 -15.57 14.25
N MET A 124 -9.40 -15.51 15.46
CA MET A 124 -10.21 -14.39 15.97
C MET A 124 -11.35 -13.96 15.00
N PRO A 125 -12.30 -14.84 14.62
CA PRO A 125 -13.16 -14.67 13.46
C PRO A 125 -14.07 -13.43 13.50
N SER A 126 -14.33 -12.85 14.66
CA SER A 126 -15.13 -11.62 14.82
C SER A 126 -14.31 -10.34 14.79
N HIS A 127 -12.98 -10.42 14.51
CA HIS A 127 -12.15 -9.23 14.52
C HIS A 127 -12.34 -8.39 13.24
N PRO A 128 -12.54 -7.05 13.33
CA PRO A 128 -12.85 -6.19 12.18
C PRO A 128 -11.77 -6.18 11.09
N TYR A 129 -10.52 -6.57 11.39
CA TYR A 129 -9.46 -6.68 10.38
C TYR A 129 -9.78 -7.69 9.27
N HIS A 130 -10.60 -8.71 9.54
CA HIS A 130 -11.00 -9.67 8.50
C HIS A 130 -11.74 -8.99 7.35
N GLU A 131 -12.70 -8.14 7.66
CA GLU A 131 -13.45 -7.40 6.64
C GLU A 131 -12.50 -6.53 5.81
N SER A 132 -11.63 -5.77 6.47
CA SER A 132 -10.64 -4.92 5.80
C SER A 132 -9.67 -5.72 4.92
N ILE A 133 -9.16 -6.85 5.41
CA ILE A 133 -8.26 -7.73 4.65
C ILE A 133 -8.98 -8.32 3.43
N LEU A 134 -10.22 -8.78 3.58
CA LEU A 134 -11.00 -9.34 2.47
C LEU A 134 -11.30 -8.30 1.40
N HIS A 135 -11.63 -7.07 1.77
CA HIS A 135 -11.81 -5.97 0.82
C HIS A 135 -10.53 -5.67 0.02
N VAL A 136 -9.38 -5.61 0.69
CA VAL A 136 -8.10 -5.39 0.00
C VAL A 136 -7.73 -6.59 -0.88
N ALA A 137 -7.90 -7.81 -0.38
CA ALA A 137 -7.65 -9.04 -1.16
C ALA A 137 -8.53 -9.10 -2.42
N ALA A 138 -9.81 -8.72 -2.32
CA ALA A 138 -10.70 -8.61 -3.48
C ALA A 138 -10.23 -7.54 -4.47
N ALA A 139 -9.78 -6.38 -3.97
CA ALA A 139 -9.24 -5.30 -4.81
C ALA A 139 -7.97 -5.72 -5.57
N LEU A 140 -7.12 -6.57 -4.99
CA LEU A 140 -5.92 -7.10 -5.64
C LEU A 140 -6.22 -8.00 -6.86
N GLN A 141 -7.46 -8.52 -6.97
CA GLN A 141 -7.91 -9.29 -8.14
C GLN A 141 -8.33 -8.37 -9.31
N LEU A 142 -8.43 -7.06 -9.08
CA LEU A 142 -8.76 -6.09 -10.14
C LEU A 142 -7.54 -5.90 -11.05
N LYS A 143 -7.66 -6.42 -12.27
CA LYS A 143 -6.65 -6.29 -13.33
C LYS A 143 -7.30 -5.65 -14.56
N PRO A 144 -6.53 -5.02 -15.44
CA PRO A 144 -7.06 -4.51 -16.70
C PRO A 144 -7.89 -5.58 -17.45
N GLY A 145 -9.07 -5.20 -17.93
CA GLY A 145 -10.02 -6.11 -18.60
C GLY A 145 -10.93 -6.89 -17.64
N ARG A 146 -10.77 -6.79 -16.33
CA ARG A 146 -11.69 -7.36 -15.35
C ARG A 146 -12.82 -6.38 -15.02
N LYS A 147 -13.99 -6.92 -14.68
CA LYS A 147 -15.10 -6.12 -14.16
C LYS A 147 -14.66 -5.51 -12.81
N TYR A 148 -14.85 -4.21 -12.67
CA TYR A 148 -14.60 -3.52 -11.39
C TYR A 148 -15.57 -4.00 -10.30
N ILE A 149 -15.19 -3.78 -9.05
CA ILE A 149 -16.07 -4.01 -7.89
C ILE A 149 -16.90 -2.74 -7.71
N ASP A 150 -18.21 -2.88 -7.72
CA ASP A 150 -19.12 -1.75 -7.48
C ASP A 150 -19.30 -1.52 -5.98
N TYR A 151 -19.14 -0.30 -5.53
CA TYR A 151 -19.18 0.07 -4.12
C TYR A 151 -20.27 1.10 -3.85
N LEU A 152 -20.83 1.08 -2.65
CA LEU A 152 -21.57 2.20 -2.10
C LEU A 152 -20.59 3.32 -1.77
N VAL A 153 -20.85 4.50 -2.30
CA VAL A 153 -20.06 5.71 -2.08
C VAL A 153 -20.98 6.89 -1.75
N PRO A 154 -20.57 7.82 -0.90
CA PRO A 154 -21.37 9.02 -0.66
C PRO A 154 -21.37 9.91 -1.91
N ASP A 155 -22.54 10.35 -2.32
CA ASP A 155 -22.67 11.40 -3.32
C ASP A 155 -22.32 12.79 -2.73
N GLY A 156 -22.28 13.84 -3.56
CA GLY A 156 -21.99 15.19 -3.10
C GLY A 156 -23.01 15.76 -2.09
N ARG A 157 -24.08 15.03 -1.76
CA ARG A 157 -25.10 15.37 -0.74
C ARG A 157 -25.03 14.43 0.47
N GLY A 158 -24.04 13.55 0.53
CA GLY A 158 -23.85 12.59 1.63
C GLY A 158 -24.80 11.40 1.60
N ARG A 159 -25.47 11.11 0.48
CA ARG A 159 -26.33 9.94 0.32
C ARG A 159 -25.52 8.79 -0.28
N ASP A 160 -25.68 7.59 0.27
CA ASP A 160 -25.03 6.41 -0.28
C ASP A 160 -25.67 6.02 -1.61
N VAL A 161 -24.84 5.97 -2.64
CA VAL A 161 -25.22 5.54 -4.00
C VAL A 161 -24.21 4.54 -4.53
N MET A 162 -24.63 3.64 -5.42
CA MET A 162 -23.69 2.77 -6.11
C MET A 162 -22.78 3.59 -7.01
N LEU A 163 -21.48 3.33 -6.98
CA LEU A 163 -20.50 4.02 -7.83
C LEU A 163 -20.91 3.98 -9.31
N SER A 164 -21.44 2.84 -9.77
CA SER A 164 -21.93 2.65 -11.13
C SER A 164 -23.05 3.63 -11.53
N SER A 165 -23.85 4.09 -10.57
CA SER A 165 -24.94 5.02 -10.85
C SER A 165 -24.46 6.43 -11.22
N LEU A 166 -23.20 6.76 -10.87
CA LEU A 166 -22.63 8.11 -11.10
C LEU A 166 -22.14 8.32 -12.53
N TYR A 167 -21.99 7.26 -13.35
CA TYR A 167 -21.31 7.39 -14.63
C TYR A 167 -21.95 6.70 -15.84
N GLN A 168 -22.96 5.89 -15.69
CA GLN A 168 -23.71 5.16 -16.73
C GLN A 168 -23.20 5.35 -18.17
N GLY A 169 -22.43 4.35 -18.67
CA GLY A 169 -21.95 4.35 -20.07
C GLY A 169 -20.79 5.32 -20.38
N LYS A 170 -20.16 5.92 -19.37
CA LYS A 170 -19.01 6.83 -19.52
C LYS A 170 -17.71 6.14 -19.15
N LEU A 171 -16.61 6.64 -19.72
CA LEU A 171 -15.26 6.36 -19.24
C LEU A 171 -14.98 7.17 -17.99
N ILE A 172 -14.65 6.50 -16.88
CA ILE A 172 -14.46 7.15 -15.58
C ILE A 172 -12.99 7.16 -15.19
N TYR A 173 -12.52 8.32 -14.76
CA TYR A 173 -11.27 8.48 -14.04
C TYR A 173 -11.57 8.70 -12.55
N ILE A 174 -11.16 7.76 -11.71
CA ILE A 174 -11.29 7.88 -10.25
C ILE A 174 -10.05 8.58 -9.71
N ASN A 175 -10.23 9.74 -9.07
CA ASN A 175 -9.18 10.53 -8.46
C ASN A 175 -9.31 10.47 -6.93
N LEU A 176 -8.36 9.83 -6.27
CA LEU A 176 -8.27 9.84 -4.81
C LEU A 176 -7.32 10.96 -4.40
N TRP A 177 -7.76 11.84 -3.52
CA TRP A 177 -6.98 13.01 -3.11
C TRP A 177 -7.27 13.43 -1.68
N ALA A 178 -6.47 14.34 -1.13
CA ALA A 178 -6.74 14.97 0.14
C ALA A 178 -6.31 16.46 0.08
N SER A 179 -6.97 17.32 0.85
CA SER A 179 -6.69 18.76 0.88
C SER A 179 -5.25 19.09 1.33
N TRP A 180 -4.68 18.28 2.22
CA TRP A 180 -3.30 18.40 2.71
C TRP A 180 -2.26 17.79 1.74
N CYS A 181 -2.65 17.00 0.75
CA CYS A 181 -1.75 16.35 -0.20
C CYS A 181 -1.34 17.33 -1.31
N GLY A 182 -0.15 17.93 -1.20
CA GLY A 182 0.35 18.91 -2.17
C GLY A 182 0.52 18.37 -3.59
N SER A 183 0.99 17.12 -3.75
CA SER A 183 1.12 16.44 -5.05
C SER A 183 -0.26 16.17 -5.66
N CYS A 184 -1.24 15.73 -4.87
CA CYS A 184 -2.61 15.49 -5.33
C CYS A 184 -3.24 16.78 -5.87
N ARG A 185 -3.03 17.91 -5.18
CA ARG A 185 -3.53 19.23 -5.62
C ARG A 185 -2.92 19.68 -6.95
N ARG A 186 -1.61 19.41 -7.16
CA ARG A 186 -0.96 19.69 -8.46
C ARG A 186 -1.52 18.80 -9.55
N HIS A 187 -1.68 17.50 -9.26
CA HIS A 187 -2.25 16.53 -10.19
C HIS A 187 -3.70 16.90 -10.57
N ALA A 188 -4.54 17.26 -9.60
CA ALA A 188 -5.92 17.70 -9.88
C ALA A 188 -5.98 18.87 -10.88
N LYS A 189 -5.04 19.84 -10.80
CA LYS A 189 -4.96 20.94 -11.77
C LYS A 189 -4.64 20.44 -13.18
N SER A 190 -3.80 19.43 -13.34
CA SER A 190 -3.46 18.85 -14.66
C SER A 190 -4.61 18.07 -15.27
N LEU A 191 -5.60 17.63 -14.50
CA LEU A 191 -6.79 16.94 -14.98
C LEU A 191 -7.82 17.89 -15.63
N ILE A 192 -7.80 19.19 -15.31
CA ILE A 192 -8.78 20.17 -15.82
C ILE A 192 -8.76 20.26 -17.35
N PRO A 193 -7.61 20.41 -18.03
CA PRO A 193 -7.56 20.42 -19.50
C PRO A 193 -8.06 19.12 -20.12
N LEU A 194 -7.72 17.98 -19.50
CA LEU A 194 -8.16 16.66 -19.95
C LEU A 194 -9.69 16.52 -19.86
N TYR A 195 -10.27 16.92 -18.71
CA TYR A 195 -11.72 16.91 -18.51
C TYR A 195 -12.42 17.81 -19.54
N ASN A 196 -11.97 19.04 -19.71
CA ASN A 196 -12.56 19.98 -20.66
C ASN A 196 -12.53 19.46 -22.10
N LYS A 197 -11.46 18.73 -22.48
CA LYS A 197 -11.32 18.17 -23.83
C LYS A 197 -12.28 16.99 -24.09
N TYR A 198 -12.63 16.20 -23.06
CA TYR A 198 -13.32 14.92 -23.26
C TYR A 198 -14.68 14.79 -22.56
N LYS A 199 -15.10 15.75 -21.73
CA LYS A 199 -16.37 15.70 -20.97
C LYS A 199 -17.60 15.47 -21.89
N ASP A 200 -17.64 16.09 -23.07
CA ASP A 200 -18.73 15.96 -24.01
C ASP A 200 -18.61 14.69 -24.91
N ARG A 201 -17.56 13.91 -24.70
CA ARG A 201 -17.27 12.66 -25.43
C ARG A 201 -17.40 11.42 -24.54
N GLY A 202 -18.17 11.53 -23.45
CA GLY A 202 -18.40 10.41 -22.54
C GLY A 202 -17.28 10.15 -21.54
N PHE A 203 -16.49 11.17 -21.18
CA PHE A 203 -15.49 11.10 -20.11
C PHE A 203 -15.96 11.81 -18.85
N GLN A 204 -15.75 11.22 -17.69
CA GLN A 204 -16.09 11.78 -16.38
C GLN A 204 -14.94 11.60 -15.40
N ILE A 205 -14.74 12.56 -14.50
CA ILE A 205 -13.83 12.45 -13.36
C ILE A 205 -14.66 12.42 -12.08
N ILE A 206 -14.44 11.42 -11.24
CA ILE A 206 -15.02 11.33 -9.90
C ILE A 206 -13.89 11.45 -8.90
N SER A 207 -13.97 12.42 -8.00
CA SER A 207 -12.96 12.69 -6.98
C SER A 207 -13.48 12.34 -5.59
N PHE A 208 -12.72 11.55 -4.85
CA PHE A 208 -12.96 11.23 -3.44
C PHE A 208 -11.87 11.86 -2.58
N ALA A 209 -12.26 12.49 -1.44
CA ALA A 209 -11.39 13.15 -0.48
C ALA A 209 -11.43 12.47 0.89
#